data_607f784e21700340b17720287bf61c9f
#
_entry.id   607f784e21700340b17720287bf61c9f
#
_cell.length_a   1.000
_cell.length_b   1.000
_cell.length_c   1.000
_cell.angle_alpha   90.00
_cell.angle_beta   90.00
_cell.angle_gamma   90.00
#
_symmetry.space_group_name_H-M   'P 1'
#
loop_
_entity.id
_entity.type
_entity.pdbx_description
1 polymer ?
#
loop_
_entity_poly.entity_id
_entity_poly.type
_entity_poly.pdbx_seq_one_letter_code
_entity_poly.pdbx_strand_id
1 'polypeptide(L)'
;MITNPSVEQFRRLAQSSPWRWKTVEFELLPSRHTLPVHAWIRRPGNMRVEDAKGKVVDRVCAGVPFADTVVQYSNGACSPAEGRWPSDTPPTFDSDGLVSALPSITGSWLVDYDDPFYENYQWIAMLNPIELTRSAHDHSSTETVTELSEVRAVAHHGRPAWQATVVTTNRYDARCECCALLSGHYDFEADHWVPGPPETVRLDVQTGICVYVGSPGDESTTAPDLDLTIIAGDARMDDHLFTGGGGAGETT
;
A
#
# COMPACT_ATOMS: atom_id res chain seq x y z
N MET A 1 6.50 29.58 -0.11
CA MET A 1 5.87 29.15 1.16
C MET A 1 5.28 27.78 0.90
N ILE A 2 5.67 26.76 1.66
CA ILE A 2 5.03 25.45 1.57
C ILE A 2 3.66 25.61 2.22
N THR A 3 2.60 25.52 1.43
CA THR A 3 1.23 25.56 1.95
C THR A 3 0.93 24.20 2.58
N ASN A 4 0.45 24.20 3.82
CA ASN A 4 0.02 22.94 4.45
C ASN A 4 -1.16 22.35 3.68
N PRO A 5 -1.19 21.02 3.47
CA PRO A 5 -2.33 20.38 2.83
C PRO A 5 -3.55 20.39 3.74
N SER A 6 -4.73 20.31 3.16
CA SER A 6 -5.97 20.08 3.88
C SER A 6 -6.14 18.59 4.24
N VAL A 7 -7.05 18.30 5.17
CA VAL A 7 -7.46 16.91 5.50
C VAL A 7 -7.92 16.18 4.23
N GLU A 8 -8.69 16.84 3.39
CA GLU A 8 -9.20 16.26 2.15
C GLU A 8 -8.07 15.95 1.16
N GLN A 9 -7.08 16.83 1.01
CA GLN A 9 -5.91 16.56 0.18
C GLN A 9 -5.09 15.38 0.69
N PHE A 10 -4.93 15.25 2.01
CA PHE A 10 -4.27 14.08 2.62
C PHE A 10 -5.00 12.78 2.28
N ARG A 11 -6.35 12.75 2.43
CA ARG A 11 -7.18 11.60 2.05
C ARG A 11 -7.02 11.24 0.58
N ARG A 12 -7.10 12.24 -0.30
CA ARG A 12 -6.94 12.03 -1.75
C ARG A 12 -5.55 11.54 -2.13
N LEU A 13 -4.50 11.99 -1.42
CA LEU A 13 -3.15 11.48 -1.64
C LEU A 13 -3.05 9.99 -1.29
N ALA A 14 -3.59 9.57 -0.15
CA ALA A 14 -3.65 8.16 0.24
C ALA A 14 -4.37 7.29 -0.81
N GLN A 15 -5.49 7.77 -1.35
CA GLN A 15 -6.24 7.08 -2.41
C GLN A 15 -5.51 7.05 -3.75
N SER A 16 -4.58 7.98 -3.97
CA SER A 16 -3.92 8.15 -5.27
C SER A 16 -2.77 7.18 -5.50
N SER A 17 -2.24 6.54 -4.46
CA SER A 17 -1.03 5.72 -4.54
C SER A 17 -1.04 4.68 -5.67
N PRO A 18 -2.14 3.96 -6.01
CA PRO A 18 -2.15 3.00 -7.11
C PRO A 18 -1.76 3.59 -8.46
N TRP A 19 -1.99 4.89 -8.68
CA TRP A 19 -1.77 5.54 -9.98
C TRP A 19 -0.61 6.55 -10.00
N ARG A 20 0.07 6.76 -8.86
CA ARG A 20 1.12 7.79 -8.75
C ARG A 20 2.53 7.30 -9.07
N TRP A 21 2.75 6.00 -9.15
CA TRP A 21 4.05 5.43 -9.44
C TRP A 21 3.94 4.09 -10.16
N LYS A 22 4.98 3.73 -10.91
CA LYS A 22 5.11 2.43 -11.60
C LYS A 22 6.21 1.58 -10.98
N THR A 23 7.26 2.22 -10.48
CA THR A 23 8.36 1.55 -9.79
C THR A 23 8.72 2.28 -8.52
N VAL A 24 9.10 1.54 -7.50
CA VAL A 24 9.63 2.09 -6.27
C VAL A 24 10.74 1.20 -5.72
N GLU A 25 11.81 1.84 -5.25
CA GLU A 25 12.89 1.24 -4.50
C GLU A 25 12.91 1.87 -3.11
N PHE A 26 12.95 1.03 -2.08
CA PHE A 26 12.92 1.52 -0.71
C PHE A 26 13.65 0.59 0.27
N GLU A 27 14.03 1.16 1.40
CA GLU A 27 14.43 0.44 2.61
C GLU A 27 13.32 0.54 3.64
N LEU A 28 12.85 -0.60 4.14
CA LEU A 28 12.00 -0.67 5.32
C LEU A 28 12.90 -0.82 6.53
N LEU A 29 12.82 0.13 7.44
CA LEU A 29 13.61 0.16 8.66
C LEU A 29 13.04 -0.80 9.70
N PRO A 30 13.84 -1.21 10.72
CA PRO A 30 13.34 -2.09 11.76
C PRO A 30 12.12 -1.49 12.46
N SER A 31 11.05 -2.25 12.52
CA SER A 31 9.84 -1.89 13.25
C SER A 31 9.50 -2.98 14.27
N ARG A 32 8.38 -2.83 14.98
CA ARG A 32 7.92 -3.88 15.90
C ARG A 32 7.64 -5.21 15.21
N HIS A 33 7.38 -5.19 13.92
CA HIS A 33 6.83 -6.32 13.16
C HIS A 33 7.74 -6.83 12.06
N THR A 34 8.75 -6.06 11.64
CA THR A 34 9.60 -6.42 10.51
C THR A 34 11.09 -6.24 10.80
N LEU A 35 11.90 -7.11 10.20
CA LEU A 35 13.34 -6.91 10.09
C LEU A 35 13.63 -5.93 8.95
N PRO A 36 14.80 -5.23 9.00
CA PRO A 36 15.15 -4.31 7.92
C PRO A 36 15.34 -5.07 6.61
N VAL A 37 14.69 -4.55 5.56
CA VAL A 37 14.80 -5.10 4.20
C VAL A 37 14.96 -4.00 3.18
N HIS A 38 15.57 -4.34 2.04
CA HIS A 38 15.64 -3.51 0.85
C HIS A 38 14.74 -4.12 -0.21
N ALA A 39 13.88 -3.32 -0.83
CA ALA A 39 12.88 -3.81 -1.76
C ALA A 39 12.79 -2.99 -3.04
N TRP A 40 12.48 -3.69 -4.11
CA TRP A 40 12.15 -3.15 -5.43
C TRP A 40 10.78 -3.68 -5.83
N ILE A 41 9.90 -2.75 -6.20
CA ILE A 41 8.57 -3.09 -6.71
C ILE A 41 8.40 -2.43 -8.06
N ARG A 42 7.90 -3.19 -9.03
CA ARG A 42 7.47 -2.71 -10.33
C ARG A 42 6.05 -3.22 -10.59
N ARG A 43 5.13 -2.28 -10.63
CA ARG A 43 3.71 -2.55 -10.94
C ARG A 43 3.51 -2.95 -12.40
N PRO A 44 2.57 -3.86 -12.66
CA PRO A 44 1.91 -4.65 -11.64
C PRO A 44 2.71 -5.91 -11.26
N GLY A 45 2.59 -6.34 -9.99
CA GLY A 45 2.89 -7.69 -9.57
C GLY A 45 4.35 -8.14 -9.53
N ASN A 46 5.35 -7.25 -9.70
CA ASN A 46 6.75 -7.64 -9.61
C ASN A 46 7.38 -7.09 -8.34
N MET A 47 8.08 -7.96 -7.61
CA MET A 47 8.76 -7.61 -6.36
C MET A 47 10.07 -8.39 -6.21
N ARG A 48 11.05 -7.74 -5.62
CA ARG A 48 12.26 -8.35 -5.08
C ARG A 48 12.52 -7.77 -3.70
N VAL A 49 12.84 -8.63 -2.74
CA VAL A 49 13.19 -8.24 -1.38
C VAL A 49 14.53 -8.86 -1.00
N GLU A 50 15.40 -8.06 -0.42
CA GLU A 50 16.69 -8.47 0.12
C GLU A 50 16.77 -8.16 1.62
N ASP A 51 17.40 -9.05 2.37
CA ASP A 51 17.72 -8.80 3.77
C ASP A 51 18.85 -7.76 3.93
N ALA A 52 19.16 -7.36 5.15
CA ALA A 52 20.22 -6.41 5.46
C ALA A 52 21.63 -6.85 5.02
N LYS A 53 21.81 -8.11 4.56
CA LYS A 53 23.06 -8.65 4.04
C LYS A 53 23.08 -8.69 2.52
N GLY A 54 22.03 -8.22 1.85
CA GLY A 54 21.87 -8.26 0.39
C GLY A 54 21.48 -9.64 -0.15
N LYS A 55 21.05 -10.56 0.73
CA LYS A 55 20.53 -11.86 0.29
C LYS A 55 19.06 -11.70 -0.11
N VAL A 56 18.71 -12.18 -1.31
CA VAL A 56 17.33 -12.24 -1.74
C VAL A 56 16.55 -13.19 -0.83
N VAL A 57 15.52 -12.65 -0.17
CA VAL A 57 14.62 -13.38 0.72
C VAL A 57 13.26 -13.62 0.11
N ASP A 58 12.86 -12.77 -0.84
CA ASP A 58 11.63 -12.99 -1.61
C ASP A 58 11.74 -12.42 -3.02
N ARG A 59 11.01 -13.01 -3.95
CA ARG A 59 10.92 -12.56 -5.34
C ARG A 59 9.61 -13.01 -5.96
N VAL A 60 8.87 -12.07 -6.50
CA VAL A 60 7.64 -12.30 -7.24
C VAL A 60 7.77 -11.71 -8.65
N CYS A 61 7.36 -12.48 -9.64
CA CYS A 61 7.20 -12.02 -11.00
C CYS A 61 5.82 -12.49 -11.47
N ALA A 62 4.82 -11.65 -11.28
CA ALA A 62 3.45 -11.98 -11.61
C ALA A 62 3.20 -11.79 -13.11
N GLY A 63 2.49 -12.76 -13.68
CA GLY A 63 1.92 -12.66 -15.01
C GLY A 63 0.57 -11.94 -15.04
N VAL A 64 -0.20 -12.20 -16.07
CA VAL A 64 -1.59 -11.70 -16.14
C VAL A 64 -2.42 -12.34 -15.01
N PRO A 65 -3.18 -11.54 -14.23
CA PRO A 65 -4.02 -12.09 -13.17
C PRO A 65 -5.02 -13.09 -13.73
N PHE A 66 -5.24 -14.19 -13.02
CA PHE A 66 -6.21 -15.22 -13.40
C PHE A 66 -5.98 -15.86 -14.79
N ALA A 67 -4.76 -15.81 -15.33
CA ALA A 67 -4.45 -16.35 -16.68
C ALA A 67 -4.89 -17.80 -16.88
N ASP A 68 -4.83 -18.62 -15.82
CA ASP A 68 -5.20 -20.04 -15.85
C ASP A 68 -6.63 -20.30 -15.32
N THR A 69 -7.42 -19.26 -15.11
CA THR A 69 -8.77 -19.38 -14.56
C THR A 69 -9.81 -19.40 -15.66
N VAL A 70 -10.71 -20.37 -15.61
CA VAL A 70 -11.86 -20.48 -16.50
C VAL A 70 -13.15 -20.16 -15.72
N VAL A 71 -13.92 -19.22 -16.23
CA VAL A 71 -15.22 -18.86 -15.68
C VAL A 71 -16.29 -19.72 -16.34
N GLN A 72 -17.05 -20.46 -15.54
CA GLN A 72 -18.22 -21.19 -16.01
C GLN A 72 -19.50 -20.39 -15.70
N TYR A 73 -20.27 -20.09 -16.72
CA TYR A 73 -21.56 -19.39 -16.59
C TYR A 73 -22.69 -20.36 -16.29
N SER A 74 -23.79 -19.85 -15.75
CA SER A 74 -24.97 -20.64 -15.42
C SER A 74 -25.62 -21.33 -16.64
N ASN A 75 -25.37 -20.85 -17.85
CA ASN A 75 -25.80 -21.46 -19.11
C ASN A 75 -24.83 -22.58 -19.59
N GLY A 76 -23.83 -22.94 -18.84
CA GLY A 76 -22.84 -23.95 -19.19
C GLY A 76 -21.70 -23.47 -20.10
N ALA A 77 -21.71 -22.21 -20.56
CA ALA A 77 -20.60 -21.65 -21.32
C ALA A 77 -19.38 -21.43 -20.44
N CYS A 78 -18.18 -21.56 -21.00
CA CYS A 78 -16.93 -21.31 -20.36
C CYS A 78 -16.13 -20.25 -21.12
N SER A 79 -15.49 -19.32 -20.41
CA SER A 79 -14.50 -18.42 -21.01
C SER A 79 -13.29 -18.24 -20.07
N PRO A 80 -12.11 -17.89 -20.59
CA PRO A 80 -11.01 -17.46 -19.74
C PRO A 80 -11.44 -16.27 -18.86
N ALA A 81 -10.92 -16.22 -17.63
CA ALA A 81 -11.11 -15.03 -16.79
C ALA A 81 -10.32 -13.87 -17.39
N GLU A 82 -10.98 -12.73 -17.55
CA GLU A 82 -10.30 -11.48 -17.92
C GLU A 82 -9.87 -10.76 -16.63
N GLY A 83 -8.73 -11.19 -16.10
CA GLY A 83 -8.16 -10.59 -14.89
C GLY A 83 -7.62 -9.19 -15.18
N ARG A 84 -7.87 -8.26 -14.26
CA ARG A 84 -7.36 -6.90 -14.30
C ARG A 84 -6.73 -6.50 -12.97
N TRP A 85 -5.74 -5.65 -13.06
CA TRP A 85 -5.18 -5.01 -11.90
C TRP A 85 -6.01 -3.77 -11.53
N PRO A 86 -6.13 -3.40 -10.24
CA PRO A 86 -6.85 -2.21 -9.81
C PRO A 86 -6.40 -0.94 -10.53
N SER A 87 -5.09 -0.77 -10.74
CA SER A 87 -4.51 0.39 -11.42
C SER A 87 -4.77 0.45 -12.94
N ASP A 88 -5.25 -0.63 -13.56
CA ASP A 88 -5.58 -0.63 -15.00
C ASP A 88 -6.80 0.24 -15.32
N THR A 89 -7.65 0.50 -14.32
CA THR A 89 -8.81 1.36 -14.48
C THR A 89 -8.49 2.76 -13.93
N PRO A 90 -8.44 3.80 -14.78
CA PRO A 90 -8.09 5.14 -14.35
C PRO A 90 -9.18 5.74 -13.44
N PRO A 91 -8.79 6.44 -12.35
CA PRO A 91 -9.71 7.19 -11.51
C PRO A 91 -10.03 8.55 -12.14
N THR A 92 -10.90 9.33 -11.50
CA THR A 92 -11.01 10.77 -11.79
C THR A 92 -10.02 11.53 -10.91
N PHE A 93 -9.22 12.40 -11.53
CA PHE A 93 -8.29 13.28 -10.82
C PHE A 93 -8.86 14.69 -10.68
N ASP A 94 -8.48 15.38 -9.61
CA ASP A 94 -8.71 16.80 -9.45
C ASP A 94 -7.63 17.66 -10.14
N SER A 95 -7.69 18.99 -9.94
CA SER A 95 -6.71 19.93 -10.50
C SER A 95 -5.30 19.77 -9.94
N ASP A 96 -5.15 19.17 -8.77
CA ASP A 96 -3.87 18.93 -8.10
C ASP A 96 -3.26 17.57 -8.49
N GLY A 97 -3.95 16.82 -9.36
CA GLY A 97 -3.54 15.48 -9.78
C GLY A 97 -3.77 14.41 -8.70
N LEU A 98 -4.65 14.68 -7.74
CA LEU A 98 -5.07 13.73 -6.71
C LEU A 98 -6.39 13.06 -7.10
N VAL A 99 -6.59 11.83 -6.65
CA VAL A 99 -7.84 11.10 -6.90
C VAL A 99 -9.00 11.82 -6.22
N SER A 100 -9.97 12.25 -7.02
CA SER A 100 -11.23 12.87 -6.55
C SER A 100 -12.39 11.88 -6.53
N ALA A 101 -12.34 10.85 -7.40
CA ALA A 101 -13.29 9.75 -7.39
C ALA A 101 -12.60 8.47 -7.85
N LEU A 102 -12.79 7.40 -7.11
CA LEU A 102 -12.30 6.07 -7.47
C LEU A 102 -13.10 5.51 -8.66
N PRO A 103 -12.49 4.65 -9.50
CA PRO A 103 -13.19 4.04 -10.60
C PRO A 103 -14.31 3.13 -10.09
N SER A 104 -15.46 3.18 -10.77
CA SER A 104 -16.51 2.18 -10.56
C SER A 104 -16.11 0.91 -11.28
N ILE A 105 -15.82 -0.15 -10.53
CA ILE A 105 -15.38 -1.42 -11.07
C ILE A 105 -16.58 -2.37 -11.07
N THR A 106 -17.12 -2.65 -12.26
CA THR A 106 -18.21 -3.59 -12.42
C THR A 106 -17.82 -4.69 -13.42
N GLY A 107 -18.08 -5.93 -13.06
CA GLY A 107 -18.09 -7.05 -14.01
C GLY A 107 -16.74 -7.65 -14.40
N SER A 108 -15.64 -7.32 -13.71
CA SER A 108 -14.31 -7.89 -13.99
C SER A 108 -13.81 -8.71 -12.81
N TRP A 109 -13.05 -9.74 -13.11
CA TRP A 109 -12.23 -10.43 -12.11
C TRP A 109 -11.06 -9.54 -11.74
N LEU A 110 -11.15 -8.92 -10.57
CA LEU A 110 -10.10 -8.06 -10.05
C LEU A 110 -9.31 -8.81 -9.00
N VAL A 111 -8.01 -8.57 -9.00
CA VAL A 111 -7.23 -8.77 -7.80
C VAL A 111 -7.47 -7.60 -6.85
N ASP A 112 -7.34 -7.84 -5.56
CA ASP A 112 -7.63 -6.81 -4.55
C ASP A 112 -6.57 -5.71 -4.51
N TYR A 113 -5.39 -5.94 -5.08
CA TYR A 113 -4.25 -5.03 -5.04
C TYR A 113 -3.27 -5.28 -6.21
N ASP A 114 -2.53 -4.24 -6.58
CA ASP A 114 -1.53 -4.26 -7.68
C ASP A 114 -0.18 -4.86 -7.27
N ASP A 115 0.10 -4.89 -5.98
CA ASP A 115 1.42 -5.19 -5.46
C ASP A 115 1.46 -6.58 -4.82
N PRO A 116 2.52 -7.37 -5.05
CA PRO A 116 2.77 -8.54 -4.22
C PRO A 116 3.12 -8.09 -2.79
N PHE A 117 2.84 -8.93 -1.80
CA PHE A 117 3.18 -8.64 -0.41
C PHE A 117 4.35 -9.48 0.07
N TYR A 118 5.08 -8.94 1.05
CA TYR A 118 6.15 -9.61 1.78
C TYR A 118 5.73 -9.80 3.24
N GLU A 119 5.82 -11.02 3.74
CA GLU A 119 5.45 -11.47 5.09
C GLU A 119 3.96 -11.30 5.46
N ASN A 120 3.38 -10.10 5.34
CA ASN A 120 2.01 -9.84 5.75
C ASN A 120 1.35 -8.70 4.95
N TYR A 121 0.04 -8.50 5.17
CA TYR A 121 -0.76 -7.51 4.42
C TYR A 121 -0.49 -6.04 4.83
N GLN A 122 0.22 -5.76 5.93
CA GLN A 122 0.66 -4.40 6.24
C GLN A 122 1.52 -3.82 5.10
N TRP A 123 2.27 -4.72 4.40
CA TRP A 123 3.02 -4.36 3.21
C TRP A 123 2.15 -3.74 2.10
N ILE A 124 1.00 -4.36 1.83
CA ILE A 124 0.05 -3.82 0.85
C ILE A 124 -0.59 -2.53 1.36
N ALA A 125 -0.94 -2.49 2.66
CA ALA A 125 -1.56 -1.32 3.26
C ALA A 125 -0.64 -0.09 3.25
N MET A 126 0.68 -0.26 3.41
CA MET A 126 1.62 0.86 3.27
C MET A 126 1.76 1.32 1.81
N LEU A 127 1.80 0.40 0.84
CA LEU A 127 1.95 0.73 -0.58
C LEU A 127 0.69 1.36 -1.19
N ASN A 128 -0.48 0.97 -0.70
CA ASN A 128 -1.79 1.50 -1.07
C ASN A 128 -2.62 1.77 0.19
N PRO A 129 -2.40 2.91 0.85
CA PRO A 129 -2.98 3.21 2.17
C PRO A 129 -4.43 3.66 2.10
N ILE A 130 -5.27 2.97 1.32
CA ILE A 130 -6.68 3.30 1.13
C ILE A 130 -7.47 3.21 2.44
N GLU A 131 -7.09 2.29 3.34
CA GLU A 131 -7.72 2.11 4.64
C GLU A 131 -7.59 3.33 5.58
N LEU A 132 -6.72 4.30 5.25
CA LEU A 132 -6.69 5.60 5.94
C LEU A 132 -7.89 6.48 5.60
N THR A 133 -8.69 6.13 4.59
CA THR A 133 -9.69 7.04 4.03
C THR A 133 -11.07 6.43 3.91
N ARG A 134 -11.15 5.11 3.76
CA ARG A 134 -12.39 4.35 3.52
C ARG A 134 -12.16 2.88 3.82
N SER A 135 -13.25 2.10 3.84
CA SER A 135 -13.20 0.65 3.91
C SER A 135 -12.27 0.07 2.83
N ALA A 136 -11.43 -0.87 3.21
CA ALA A 136 -10.56 -1.59 2.28
C ALA A 136 -11.33 -2.65 1.47
N HIS A 137 -12.46 -3.14 1.98
CA HIS A 137 -13.27 -4.20 1.36
C HIS A 137 -14.57 -3.69 0.76
N ASP A 138 -15.25 -2.73 1.41
CA ASP A 138 -16.50 -2.15 0.89
C ASP A 138 -16.22 -0.83 0.16
N HIS A 139 -15.97 -0.94 -1.13
CA HIS A 139 -15.74 0.21 -2.01
C HIS A 139 -16.98 1.10 -2.22
N SER A 140 -18.16 0.69 -1.76
CA SER A 140 -19.39 1.49 -1.81
C SER A 140 -19.64 2.29 -0.53
N SER A 141 -18.97 1.94 0.58
CA SER A 141 -19.11 2.62 1.85
C SER A 141 -18.62 4.07 1.80
N THR A 142 -19.43 4.96 2.35
CA THR A 142 -19.08 6.38 2.55
C THR A 142 -18.77 6.69 4.02
N GLU A 143 -18.68 5.67 4.86
CA GLU A 143 -18.42 5.83 6.29
C GLU A 143 -17.01 6.33 6.54
N THR A 144 -16.89 7.14 7.59
CA THR A 144 -15.59 7.66 8.05
C THR A 144 -14.88 6.57 8.85
N VAL A 145 -13.81 6.02 8.30
CA VAL A 145 -13.02 4.96 8.92
C VAL A 145 -11.92 5.49 9.82
N THR A 146 -11.44 6.72 9.58
CA THR A 146 -10.42 7.39 10.39
C THR A 146 -10.75 8.85 10.61
N GLU A 147 -10.41 9.39 11.78
CA GLU A 147 -10.39 10.82 12.07
C GLU A 147 -8.98 11.37 11.85
N LEU A 148 -8.86 12.45 11.08
CA LEU A 148 -7.61 13.09 10.71
C LEU A 148 -7.55 14.49 11.30
N SER A 149 -6.43 14.83 11.93
CA SER A 149 -6.14 16.16 12.46
C SER A 149 -4.68 16.55 12.23
N GLU A 150 -4.33 17.80 12.52
CA GLU A 150 -2.96 18.33 12.47
C GLU A 150 -2.22 18.08 11.16
N VAL A 151 -2.93 18.18 10.03
CA VAL A 151 -2.34 17.91 8.71
C VAL A 151 -1.33 19.01 8.35
N ARG A 152 -0.10 18.58 8.01
CA ARG A 152 0.99 19.50 7.67
C ARG A 152 1.97 18.91 6.68
N ALA A 153 2.69 19.78 5.97
CA ALA A 153 3.81 19.39 5.14
C ALA A 153 5.08 19.21 6.01
N VAL A 154 5.78 18.12 5.80
CA VAL A 154 7.03 17.76 6.50
C VAL A 154 8.05 17.20 5.51
N ALA A 155 9.28 16.97 5.99
CA ALA A 155 10.23 16.11 5.30
C ALA A 155 10.31 14.76 6.04
N HIS A 156 10.41 13.66 5.26
CA HIS A 156 10.66 12.33 5.78
C HIS A 156 11.82 11.72 4.99
N HIS A 157 12.92 11.39 5.68
CA HIS A 157 14.18 10.94 5.07
C HIS A 157 14.62 11.76 3.84
N GLY A 158 14.49 13.12 3.95
CA GLY A 158 14.87 14.05 2.89
C GLY A 158 13.85 14.23 1.75
N ARG A 159 12.74 13.53 1.77
CA ARG A 159 11.67 13.64 0.77
C ARG A 159 10.47 14.45 1.30
N PRO A 160 9.76 15.17 0.44
CA PRO A 160 8.51 15.82 0.83
C PRO A 160 7.46 14.79 1.25
N ALA A 161 6.87 15.00 2.42
CA ALA A 161 5.79 14.16 2.94
C ALA A 161 4.67 15.03 3.53
N TRP A 162 3.47 14.49 3.57
CA TRP A 162 2.37 15.04 4.35
C TRP A 162 2.16 14.20 5.58
N GLN A 163 2.03 14.86 6.71
CA GLN A 163 1.80 14.25 8.01
C GLN A 163 0.42 14.58 8.53
N ALA A 164 -0.22 13.60 9.18
CA ALA A 164 -1.44 13.79 9.95
C ALA A 164 -1.36 13.05 11.29
N THR A 165 -2.12 13.50 12.27
CA THR A 165 -2.52 12.70 13.43
C THR A 165 -3.78 11.95 13.05
N VAL A 166 -3.76 10.62 13.17
CA VAL A 166 -4.81 9.72 12.73
C VAL A 166 -5.33 8.90 13.91
N VAL A 167 -6.64 8.77 14.01
CA VAL A 167 -7.33 7.88 14.97
C VAL A 167 -8.29 7.01 14.18
N THR A 168 -8.25 5.69 14.40
CA THR A 168 -9.22 4.77 13.83
C THR A 168 -10.58 4.95 14.47
N THR A 169 -11.67 4.80 13.72
CA THR A 169 -13.03 4.70 14.26
C THR A 169 -13.44 3.24 14.46
N ASN A 170 -14.59 3.00 15.03
CA ASN A 170 -15.16 1.64 15.10
C ASN A 170 -15.59 1.09 13.72
N ARG A 171 -15.49 1.91 12.66
CA ARG A 171 -15.75 1.57 11.27
C ARG A 171 -14.46 1.34 10.46
N TYR A 172 -13.31 1.37 11.13
CA TYR A 172 -12.06 1.08 10.48
C TYR A 172 -12.08 -0.36 9.96
N ASP A 173 -11.83 -0.50 8.67
CA ASP A 173 -11.86 -1.77 7.96
C ASP A 173 -10.50 -1.97 7.31
N ALA A 174 -9.62 -2.59 8.06
CA ALA A 174 -8.26 -2.90 7.65
C ALA A 174 -8.27 -3.99 6.57
N ARG A 175 -7.30 -3.96 5.69
CA ARG A 175 -7.07 -5.02 4.69
C ARG A 175 -6.86 -6.40 5.33
N CYS A 176 -6.28 -6.39 6.53
CA CYS A 176 -6.12 -7.57 7.36
C CYS A 176 -6.21 -7.17 8.83
N GLU A 177 -7.11 -7.79 9.57
CA GLU A 177 -7.35 -7.48 10.98
C GLU A 177 -6.15 -7.78 11.88
N CYS A 178 -5.30 -8.76 11.50
CA CYS A 178 -4.13 -9.15 12.29
C CYS A 178 -2.86 -8.34 11.99
N CYS A 179 -2.83 -7.59 10.87
CA CYS A 179 -1.68 -6.79 10.45
C CYS A 179 -2.13 -5.48 9.78
N ALA A 180 -3.07 -4.80 10.42
CA ALA A 180 -3.57 -3.50 10.00
C ALA A 180 -2.45 -2.46 9.96
N LEU A 181 -2.61 -1.42 9.15
CA LEU A 181 -1.67 -0.31 9.07
C LEU A 181 -1.66 0.51 10.37
N LEU A 182 -2.81 0.67 11.00
CA LEU A 182 -3.00 1.44 12.22
C LEU A 182 -3.30 0.56 13.43
N SER A 183 -2.97 1.07 14.60
CA SER A 183 -3.21 0.42 15.90
C SER A 183 -4.70 0.24 16.20
N GLY A 184 -4.98 -0.82 16.91
CA GLY A 184 -6.31 -1.26 17.31
C GLY A 184 -6.42 -2.78 17.18
N HIS A 185 -7.62 -3.30 17.26
CA HIS A 185 -7.90 -4.70 16.99
C HIS A 185 -9.37 -4.90 16.63
N TYR A 186 -9.64 -5.95 15.89
CA TYR A 186 -10.99 -6.35 15.57
C TYR A 186 -11.58 -7.18 16.71
N ASP A 187 -12.73 -6.79 17.23
CA ASP A 187 -13.50 -7.55 18.21
C ASP A 187 -14.49 -8.46 17.46
N PHE A 188 -14.16 -9.74 17.38
CA PHE A 188 -14.97 -10.73 16.67
C PHE A 188 -16.30 -11.05 17.36
N GLU A 189 -16.44 -10.75 18.68
CA GLU A 189 -17.71 -10.93 19.40
C GLU A 189 -18.66 -9.79 19.15
N ALA A 190 -18.14 -8.56 19.11
CA ALA A 190 -18.90 -7.35 18.88
C ALA A 190 -19.01 -6.95 17.41
N ASP A 191 -18.29 -7.64 16.52
CA ASP A 191 -18.27 -7.43 15.08
C ASP A 191 -17.92 -5.98 14.67
N HIS A 192 -16.87 -5.43 15.30
CA HIS A 192 -16.37 -4.09 14.96
C HIS A 192 -14.91 -3.89 15.39
N TRP A 193 -14.32 -2.83 14.82
CA TRP A 193 -12.97 -2.39 15.22
C TRP A 193 -12.99 -1.67 16.56
N VAL A 194 -12.06 -2.03 17.45
CA VAL A 194 -11.76 -1.30 18.68
C VAL A 194 -10.59 -0.37 18.41
N PRO A 195 -10.81 0.97 18.41
CA PRO A 195 -9.78 1.93 18.07
C PRO A 195 -8.57 1.87 19.00
N GLY A 196 -7.39 2.05 18.41
CA GLY A 196 -6.13 2.25 19.12
C GLY A 196 -5.90 3.70 19.55
N PRO A 197 -4.73 4.02 20.15
CA PRO A 197 -4.33 5.38 20.43
C PRO A 197 -4.13 6.18 19.13
N PRO A 198 -4.12 7.54 19.20
CA PRO A 198 -3.73 8.37 18.08
C PRO A 198 -2.32 8.02 17.56
N GLU A 199 -2.14 8.10 16.25
CA GLU A 199 -0.86 7.84 15.58
C GLU A 199 -0.48 8.97 14.63
N THR A 200 0.82 9.20 14.49
CA THR A 200 1.38 10.03 13.44
C THR A 200 1.55 9.19 12.18
N VAL A 201 0.93 9.62 11.09
CA VAL A 201 1.04 8.98 9.77
C VAL A 201 1.67 9.95 8.79
N ARG A 202 2.63 9.45 7.96
CA ARG A 202 3.22 10.23 6.86
C ARG A 202 3.01 9.55 5.53
N LEU A 203 2.62 10.34 4.54
CA LEU A 203 2.51 9.92 3.14
C LEU A 203 3.58 10.64 2.32
N ASP A 204 4.35 9.91 1.52
CA ASP A 204 5.26 10.51 0.53
C ASP A 204 4.44 11.25 -0.53
N VAL A 205 4.76 12.52 -0.77
CA VAL A 205 3.96 13.38 -1.67
C VAL A 205 4.02 12.90 -3.11
N GLN A 206 5.13 12.35 -3.57
CA GLN A 206 5.27 11.88 -4.93
C GLN A 206 4.45 10.60 -5.17
N THR A 207 4.53 9.63 -4.26
CA THR A 207 4.00 8.29 -4.48
C THR A 207 2.66 8.02 -3.81
N GLY A 208 2.32 8.76 -2.73
CA GLY A 208 1.16 8.46 -1.89
C GLY A 208 1.36 7.24 -0.98
N ILE A 209 2.55 6.64 -0.96
CA ILE A 209 2.90 5.52 -0.08
C ILE A 209 2.92 6.01 1.37
N CYS A 210 2.42 5.20 2.30
CA CYS A 210 2.58 5.44 3.72
C CYS A 210 4.01 5.11 4.12
N VAL A 211 4.78 6.13 4.50
CA VAL A 211 6.21 6.00 4.80
C VAL A 211 6.52 6.02 6.29
N TYR A 212 5.54 6.32 7.12
CA TYR A 212 5.70 6.34 8.57
C TYR A 212 4.37 6.14 9.30
N VAL A 213 4.40 5.30 10.33
CA VAL A 213 3.36 5.17 11.35
C VAL A 213 4.05 5.05 12.71
N GLY A 214 3.64 5.87 13.68
CA GLY A 214 4.19 5.83 15.02
C GLY A 214 3.49 6.75 16.01
N SER A 215 3.90 6.72 17.26
CA SER A 215 3.30 7.53 18.32
C SER A 215 3.43 9.03 18.08
N PRO A 216 2.42 9.86 18.38
CA PRO A 216 2.51 11.30 18.26
C PRO A 216 3.56 11.90 19.21
N GLY A 217 4.36 12.83 18.70
CA GLY A 217 5.21 13.72 19.50
C GLY A 217 6.53 13.15 20.01
N ASP A 218 6.78 11.86 19.87
CA ASP A 218 8.01 11.26 20.39
C ASP A 218 8.65 10.25 19.42
N GLU A 219 9.26 10.79 18.37
CA GLU A 219 9.98 9.99 17.38
C GLU A 219 11.32 9.42 17.94
N SER A 220 11.72 9.83 19.15
CA SER A 220 13.05 9.49 19.70
C SER A 220 13.04 8.36 20.72
N THR A 221 11.93 8.06 21.36
CA THR A 221 11.87 7.11 22.48
C THR A 221 11.19 5.79 22.18
N THR A 222 10.33 5.72 21.17
CA THR A 222 9.62 4.49 20.81
C THR A 222 9.87 4.15 19.34
N ALA A 223 10.27 2.91 19.05
CA ALA A 223 10.39 2.46 17.68
C ALA A 223 9.03 2.62 16.96
N PRO A 224 9.01 3.18 15.75
CA PRO A 224 7.77 3.30 14.97
C PRO A 224 7.22 1.92 14.60
N ASP A 225 5.93 1.89 14.29
CA ASP A 225 5.31 0.68 13.76
C ASP A 225 5.65 0.48 12.28
N LEU A 226 5.89 1.58 11.57
CA LEU A 226 6.39 1.62 10.20
C LEU A 226 7.34 2.80 10.01
N ASP A 227 8.50 2.55 9.40
CA ASP A 227 9.43 3.58 8.93
C ASP A 227 10.10 3.11 7.63
N LEU A 228 9.92 3.88 6.56
CA LEU A 228 10.31 3.51 5.21
C LEU A 228 11.04 4.67 4.53
N THR A 229 12.22 4.37 3.99
CA THR A 229 13.01 5.31 3.18
C THR A 229 12.84 5.00 1.70
N ILE A 230 12.14 5.84 0.94
CA ILE A 230 12.09 5.71 -0.52
C ILE A 230 13.42 6.20 -1.11
N ILE A 231 14.13 5.30 -1.79
CA ILE A 231 15.40 5.57 -2.47
C ILE A 231 15.13 6.15 -3.86
N ALA A 232 14.23 5.50 -4.63
CA ALA A 232 13.86 5.94 -5.96
C ALA A 232 12.38 5.66 -6.27
N GLY A 233 11.74 6.57 -6.99
CA GLY A 233 10.41 6.39 -7.57
C GLY A 233 10.47 6.58 -9.08
N ASP A 234 9.73 5.76 -9.83
CA ASP A 234 9.66 5.73 -11.30
C ASP A 234 11.01 5.57 -12.00
N ALA A 235 11.97 4.98 -11.32
CA ALA A 235 13.23 4.59 -11.90
C ALA A 235 13.04 3.38 -12.84
N ARG A 236 13.87 3.31 -13.90
CA ARG A 236 13.87 2.14 -14.77
C ARG A 236 14.35 0.90 -14.01
N MET A 237 13.57 -0.16 -14.05
CA MET A 237 13.92 -1.47 -13.49
C MET A 237 13.83 -2.52 -14.58
N ASP A 238 14.93 -3.22 -14.82
CA ASP A 238 15.01 -4.27 -15.84
C ASP A 238 14.40 -5.59 -15.34
N ASP A 239 13.94 -6.43 -16.26
CA ASP A 239 13.28 -7.71 -15.92
C ASP A 239 14.17 -8.65 -15.13
N HIS A 240 15.48 -8.64 -15.36
CA HIS A 240 16.43 -9.49 -14.65
C HIS A 240 16.47 -9.24 -13.14
N LEU A 241 16.04 -8.06 -12.68
CA LEU A 241 15.92 -7.75 -11.26
C LEU A 241 14.90 -8.66 -10.57
N PHE A 242 13.84 -9.02 -11.28
CA PHE A 242 12.71 -9.80 -10.75
C PHE A 242 12.75 -11.28 -11.17
N THR A 243 13.51 -11.60 -12.22
CA THR A 243 13.71 -12.99 -12.62
C THR A 243 14.97 -13.54 -11.98
N GLY A 244 14.93 -14.76 -11.43
CA GLY A 244 16.14 -15.42 -10.94
C GLY A 244 17.14 -15.56 -12.11
N GLY A 245 18.35 -15.05 -11.98
CA GLY A 245 19.42 -15.43 -12.87
C GLY A 245 19.54 -16.95 -12.82
N GLY A 246 19.24 -17.64 -13.93
CA GLY A 246 19.51 -19.05 -14.06
C GLY A 246 21.00 -19.27 -13.85
N GLY A 247 21.38 -19.73 -12.67
CA GLY A 247 22.69 -20.29 -12.46
C GLY A 247 22.82 -21.43 -13.46
N ALA A 248 23.67 -21.24 -14.46
CA ALA A 248 24.14 -22.35 -15.29
C ALA A 248 24.66 -23.40 -14.31
N GLY A 249 23.92 -24.51 -14.17
CA GLY A 249 24.38 -25.67 -13.44
C GLY A 249 25.70 -26.11 -14.05
N GLU A 250 26.79 -25.91 -13.36
CA GLU A 250 27.97 -26.67 -13.55
C GLU A 250 27.64 -28.12 -13.16
N THR A 251 27.26 -28.91 -14.15
CA THR A 251 27.37 -30.36 -14.09
C THR A 251 28.85 -30.71 -14.16
N THR A 252 29.38 -31.12 -13.05
CA THR A 252 30.57 -31.97 -12.94
C THR A 252 30.17 -33.34 -12.48
#